data_1e92d17a49c51dfacd503e141ab617ae
#
_entry.id   1e92d17a49c51dfacd503e141ab617ae
#
_cell.length_a   1.000
_cell.length_b   1.000
_cell.length_c   1.000
_cell.angle_alpha   90.00
_cell.angle_beta   90.00
_cell.angle_gamma   90.00
#
_symmetry.space_group_name_H-M   'P 1'
#
loop_
_entity.id
_entity.type
_entity.pdbx_description
1 polymer ?
#
loop_
_entity_poly.entity_id
_entity_poly.type
_entity_poly.pdbx_seq_one_letter_code
_entity_poly.pdbx_strand_id
1 'polypeptide(L)'
;MRMYQDYTPMPMLPAPPTTDEDVMRCLGCGGKIGSQLLSSVLDELEVPEHPAVIIGLDQPDDAAIVKTQDNQVTVTTDFFASPLDDPYLSGRIAVLNSVSDCFVMGAQPTGALAMIQLPLGHPRAQRQVMRELMAGAVEELNRAGAAIVGGHSIEGPRLLAGFTVLGNQLSDPKTKGMLKPGDQLILTKPIGSGVLLAALMQGKLPAKDYQPMIQSMLKSNQVALKLIDKFGILAMTDVTGFGLAGHAAEMLKASQCSATIRMDHVPRLQGCQRLIEAGVESTLTPDNRLAAAKVQLGDLNGSRYASLFDPQTCGGLLLGLDPGSVDASLEFLANQGFEKSAVIGEVTERQGDPALNVI
;
A
#
# COMPACT_ATOMS: atom_id res chain seq x y z
N MET A 1 -30.85 8.18 12.84
CA MET A 1 -31.15 7.01 13.66
C MET A 1 -32.28 6.18 13.02
N ARG A 2 -32.25 6.02 11.69
CA ARG A 2 -33.18 5.17 10.92
C ARG A 2 -32.54 3.93 10.28
N MET A 3 -31.22 3.81 10.33
CA MET A 3 -30.44 2.76 9.62
C MET A 3 -30.66 1.32 10.09
N TYR A 4 -31.35 1.06 11.19
CA TYR A 4 -31.52 -0.29 11.74
C TYR A 4 -32.98 -0.74 11.92
N GLN A 5 -33.98 0.08 11.56
CA GLN A 5 -35.39 -0.30 11.73
C GLN A 5 -35.88 -1.32 10.67
N ASP A 6 -35.19 -1.44 9.51
CA ASP A 6 -35.54 -2.36 8.45
C ASP A 6 -34.46 -3.40 8.16
N TYR A 7 -33.48 -3.58 9.06
CA TYR A 7 -32.44 -4.59 8.91
C TYR A 7 -33.05 -5.99 9.10
N THR A 8 -33.24 -6.69 8.00
CA THR A 8 -33.50 -8.13 8.02
C THR A 8 -32.15 -8.84 7.93
N PRO A 9 -31.66 -9.55 8.98
CA PRO A 9 -30.43 -10.30 8.89
C PRO A 9 -30.51 -11.27 7.71
N MET A 10 -29.61 -11.15 6.76
CA MET A 10 -29.45 -12.20 5.76
C MET A 10 -29.06 -13.49 6.49
N PRO A 11 -29.67 -14.64 6.14
CA PRO A 11 -29.22 -15.91 6.69
C PRO A 11 -27.71 -16.03 6.41
N MET A 12 -26.92 -16.33 7.45
CA MET A 12 -25.50 -16.62 7.26
C MET A 12 -25.41 -17.72 6.19
N LEU A 13 -24.83 -17.36 5.05
CA LEU A 13 -24.44 -18.37 4.10
C LEU A 13 -23.50 -19.34 4.82
N PRO A 14 -23.72 -20.67 4.69
CA PRO A 14 -22.77 -21.61 5.24
C PRO A 14 -21.39 -21.23 4.70
N ALA A 15 -20.39 -21.18 5.58
CA ALA A 15 -19.02 -20.96 5.14
C ALA A 15 -18.75 -21.94 3.99
N PRO A 16 -18.25 -21.47 2.85
CA PRO A 16 -17.90 -22.38 1.78
C PRO A 16 -16.98 -23.46 2.35
N PRO A 17 -17.11 -24.72 1.93
CA PRO A 17 -16.20 -25.76 2.39
C PRO A 17 -14.79 -25.27 2.13
N THR A 18 -13.94 -25.28 3.16
CA THR A 18 -12.53 -24.95 3.01
C THR A 18 -11.92 -25.94 2.05
N THR A 19 -11.70 -25.53 0.82
CA THR A 19 -10.89 -26.30 -0.13
C THR A 19 -9.42 -26.01 0.16
N ASP A 20 -8.52 -26.91 -0.23
CA ASP A 20 -7.07 -26.66 -0.10
C ASP A 20 -6.64 -25.35 -0.77
N GLU A 21 -7.40 -24.85 -1.76
CA GLU A 21 -7.22 -23.57 -2.42
C GLU A 21 -7.53 -22.38 -1.51
N ASP A 22 -8.51 -22.47 -0.60
CA ASP A 22 -8.86 -21.41 0.37
C ASP A 22 -7.77 -21.22 1.43
N VAL A 23 -6.94 -22.23 1.66
CA VAL A 23 -5.81 -22.16 2.60
C VAL A 23 -4.62 -21.39 2.02
N MET A 24 -4.56 -21.24 0.69
CA MET A 24 -3.44 -20.67 -0.06
C MET A 24 -3.58 -19.19 -0.43
N ARG A 25 -4.47 -18.44 0.24
CA ARG A 25 -4.55 -16.99 -0.01
C ARG A 25 -3.23 -16.31 0.37
N CYS A 26 -2.80 -15.38 -0.48
CA CYS A 26 -1.60 -14.60 -0.24
C CYS A 26 -1.70 -13.81 1.06
N LEU A 27 -0.55 -13.63 1.71
CA LEU A 27 -0.37 -12.87 2.93
C LEU A 27 0.09 -11.44 2.60
N GLY A 28 0.23 -10.60 3.61
CA GLY A 28 0.53 -9.19 3.40
C GLY A 28 -0.59 -8.46 2.66
N CYS A 29 -0.24 -7.46 1.87
CA CYS A 29 -1.22 -6.68 1.10
C CYS A 29 -1.98 -7.51 0.04
N GLY A 30 -1.46 -8.66 -0.37
CA GLY A 30 -2.15 -9.62 -1.25
C GLY A 30 -3.36 -10.30 -0.62
N GLY A 31 -3.55 -10.19 0.70
CA GLY A 31 -4.72 -10.69 1.42
C GLY A 31 -5.84 -9.66 1.64
N LYS A 32 -5.69 -8.45 1.11
CA LYS A 32 -6.74 -7.41 1.19
C LYS A 32 -7.98 -7.80 0.37
N ILE A 33 -9.13 -7.23 0.73
CA ILE A 33 -10.36 -7.35 -0.08
C ILE A 33 -10.19 -6.51 -1.34
N GLY A 34 -10.67 -7.02 -2.49
CA GLY A 34 -10.62 -6.30 -3.75
C GLY A 34 -11.38 -4.96 -3.68
N SER A 35 -10.84 -3.93 -4.33
CA SER A 35 -11.41 -2.57 -4.29
C SER A 35 -12.86 -2.49 -4.76
N GLN A 36 -13.26 -3.28 -5.75
CA GLN A 36 -14.62 -3.27 -6.28
C GLN A 36 -15.66 -3.70 -5.22
N LEU A 37 -15.37 -4.76 -4.46
CA LEU A 37 -16.26 -5.21 -3.39
C LEU A 37 -16.38 -4.16 -2.29
N LEU A 38 -15.24 -3.58 -1.86
CA LEU A 38 -15.24 -2.53 -0.84
C LEU A 38 -16.04 -1.31 -1.30
N SER A 39 -15.77 -0.80 -2.52
CA SER A 39 -16.48 0.36 -3.05
C SER A 39 -17.98 0.10 -3.18
N SER A 40 -18.40 -1.08 -3.65
CA SER A 40 -19.82 -1.39 -3.77
C SER A 40 -20.57 -1.34 -2.44
N VAL A 41 -19.93 -1.77 -1.35
CA VAL A 41 -20.53 -1.69 -0.01
C VAL A 41 -20.56 -0.26 0.52
N LEU A 42 -19.47 0.50 0.32
CA LEU A 42 -19.40 1.89 0.77
C LEU A 42 -20.38 2.79 0.03
N ASP A 43 -20.61 2.55 -1.27
CA ASP A 43 -21.56 3.30 -2.09
C ASP A 43 -23.03 3.07 -1.66
N GLU A 44 -23.34 1.96 -0.98
CA GLU A 44 -24.65 1.66 -0.42
C GLU A 44 -24.89 2.31 0.96
N LEU A 45 -23.83 2.83 1.59
CA LEU A 45 -23.90 3.38 2.93
C LEU A 45 -24.11 4.90 2.92
N GLU A 46 -25.12 5.38 3.61
CA GLU A 46 -25.26 6.81 3.94
C GLU A 46 -24.35 7.15 5.12
N VAL A 47 -23.13 7.58 4.84
CA VAL A 47 -22.18 8.05 5.87
C VAL A 47 -22.46 9.53 6.13
N PRO A 48 -22.91 9.93 7.34
CA PRO A 48 -23.18 11.33 7.64
C PRO A 48 -21.88 12.16 7.58
N GLU A 49 -21.96 13.32 6.96
CA GLU A 49 -20.88 14.31 7.03
C GLU A 49 -20.64 14.76 8.46
N HIS A 50 -19.38 14.94 8.82
CA HIS A 50 -18.99 15.49 10.11
C HIS A 50 -17.99 16.63 9.92
N PRO A 51 -18.24 17.83 10.51
CA PRO A 51 -17.43 19.02 10.26
C PRO A 51 -15.96 18.91 10.70
N ALA A 52 -15.62 17.91 11.50
CA ALA A 52 -14.23 17.63 11.84
C ALA A 52 -13.50 16.76 10.81
N VAL A 53 -14.18 16.13 9.87
CA VAL A 53 -13.56 15.31 8.83
C VAL A 53 -13.20 16.23 7.66
N ILE A 54 -11.90 16.33 7.36
CA ILE A 54 -11.37 17.14 6.24
C ILE A 54 -11.17 16.26 5.01
N ILE A 55 -10.59 15.06 5.20
CA ILE A 55 -10.46 14.01 4.19
C ILE A 55 -11.02 12.73 4.82
N GLY A 56 -11.97 12.10 4.15
CA GLY A 56 -12.68 10.93 4.65
C GLY A 56 -13.16 10.03 3.51
N LEU A 57 -14.25 9.28 3.74
CA LEU A 57 -14.74 8.25 2.80
C LEU A 57 -15.42 8.82 1.55
N ASP A 58 -15.84 10.07 1.55
CA ASP A 58 -16.46 10.76 0.40
C ASP A 58 -15.44 11.07 -0.71
N GLN A 59 -14.21 11.39 -0.31
CA GLN A 59 -13.06 11.59 -1.20
C GLN A 59 -11.84 10.86 -0.63
N PRO A 60 -11.80 9.52 -0.74
CA PRO A 60 -10.79 8.73 -0.05
C PRO A 60 -9.39 9.00 -0.61
N ASP A 61 -8.44 9.21 0.30
CA ASP A 61 -7.01 9.32 0.03
C ASP A 61 -6.25 8.24 0.81
N ASP A 62 -4.91 8.31 0.89
CA ASP A 62 -4.11 7.31 1.59
C ASP A 62 -4.40 7.28 3.09
N ALA A 63 -4.74 8.42 3.70
CA ALA A 63 -5.18 8.51 5.09
C ALA A 63 -6.32 9.49 5.26
N ALA A 64 -7.11 9.32 6.33
CA ALA A 64 -8.09 10.30 6.76
C ALA A 64 -7.42 11.48 7.48
N ILE A 65 -8.02 12.67 7.36
CA ILE A 65 -7.62 13.86 8.13
C ILE A 65 -8.78 14.33 8.95
N VAL A 66 -8.55 14.40 10.26
CA VAL A 66 -9.53 14.85 11.24
C VAL A 66 -9.01 16.14 11.92
N LYS A 67 -9.85 17.16 11.94
CA LYS A 67 -9.58 18.42 12.63
C LYS A 67 -9.86 18.26 14.11
N THR A 68 -8.91 18.64 14.95
CA THR A 68 -9.09 18.90 16.37
C THR A 68 -9.20 20.41 16.63
N GLN A 69 -9.33 20.84 17.88
CA GLN A 69 -9.46 22.28 18.17
C GLN A 69 -8.34 23.12 17.56
N ASP A 70 -7.10 22.66 17.66
CA ASP A 70 -5.91 23.45 17.28
C ASP A 70 -5.10 22.84 16.13
N ASN A 71 -5.36 21.56 15.75
CA ASN A 71 -4.51 20.81 14.82
C ASN A 71 -5.32 19.95 13.85
N GLN A 72 -4.64 19.52 12.78
CA GLN A 72 -5.10 18.47 11.89
C GLN A 72 -4.32 17.19 12.21
N VAL A 73 -5.03 16.10 12.42
CA VAL A 73 -4.46 14.79 12.71
C VAL A 73 -4.72 13.87 11.54
N THR A 74 -3.65 13.32 10.99
CA THR A 74 -3.72 12.23 10.01
C THR A 74 -3.95 10.93 10.75
N VAL A 75 -4.91 10.13 10.28
CA VAL A 75 -5.26 8.84 10.87
C VAL A 75 -5.35 7.79 9.77
N THR A 76 -4.58 6.72 9.91
CA THR A 76 -4.62 5.57 9.00
C THR A 76 -4.58 4.27 9.77
N THR A 77 -4.97 3.18 9.13
CA THR A 77 -4.84 1.84 9.69
C THR A 77 -4.56 0.81 8.59
N ASP A 78 -3.51 0.02 8.80
CA ASP A 78 -3.21 -1.15 7.99
C ASP A 78 -3.08 -2.38 8.87
N PHE A 79 -3.68 -3.49 8.43
CA PHE A 79 -3.70 -4.75 9.15
C PHE A 79 -3.72 -5.92 8.15
N PHE A 80 -2.80 -6.86 8.29
CA PHE A 80 -2.72 -8.00 7.39
C PHE A 80 -2.13 -9.25 8.06
N ALA A 81 -2.36 -10.41 7.45
CA ALA A 81 -1.71 -11.64 7.84
C ALA A 81 -0.21 -11.55 7.55
N SER A 82 0.62 -11.93 8.54
CA SER A 82 2.07 -11.85 8.41
C SER A 82 2.56 -12.59 7.17
N PRO A 83 3.31 -11.93 6.28
CA PRO A 83 3.81 -12.56 5.06
C PRO A 83 5.06 -13.42 5.28
N LEU A 84 5.63 -13.39 6.47
CA LEU A 84 6.87 -14.07 6.84
C LEU A 84 6.69 -14.88 8.11
N ASP A 85 7.47 -15.97 8.24
CA ASP A 85 7.53 -16.79 9.45
C ASP A 85 8.38 -16.17 10.56
N ASP A 86 9.16 -15.11 10.25
CA ASP A 86 9.95 -14.34 11.19
C ASP A 86 9.10 -13.24 11.85
N PRO A 87 8.75 -13.34 13.15
CA PRO A 87 7.89 -12.38 13.80
C PRO A 87 8.54 -10.99 13.93
N TYR A 88 9.87 -10.92 14.12
CA TYR A 88 10.57 -9.65 14.23
C TYR A 88 10.53 -8.87 12.91
N LEU A 89 10.84 -9.53 11.78
CA LEU A 89 10.71 -8.91 10.46
C LEU A 89 9.25 -8.54 10.16
N SER A 90 8.30 -9.39 10.56
CA SER A 90 6.87 -9.13 10.40
C SER A 90 6.41 -7.89 11.14
N GLY A 91 6.90 -7.66 12.36
CA GLY A 91 6.63 -6.45 13.14
C GLY A 91 7.18 -5.19 12.46
N ARG A 92 8.40 -5.26 11.95
CA ARG A 92 9.03 -4.18 11.17
C ARG A 92 8.22 -3.83 9.92
N ILE A 93 7.87 -4.83 9.12
CA ILE A 93 7.11 -4.67 7.87
C ILE A 93 5.72 -4.10 8.16
N ALA A 94 5.03 -4.59 9.19
CA ALA A 94 3.70 -4.09 9.56
C ALA A 94 3.74 -2.59 9.91
N VAL A 95 4.74 -2.15 10.68
CA VAL A 95 4.91 -0.71 10.99
C VAL A 95 5.22 0.08 9.73
N LEU A 96 6.22 -0.35 8.94
CA LEU A 96 6.64 0.37 7.74
C LEU A 96 5.51 0.56 6.74
N ASN A 97 4.61 -0.43 6.62
CA ASN A 97 3.42 -0.30 5.79
C ASN A 97 2.43 0.71 6.38
N SER A 98 2.12 0.59 7.68
CA SER A 98 1.12 1.45 8.33
C SER A 98 1.55 2.92 8.48
N VAL A 99 2.85 3.22 8.65
CA VAL A 99 3.32 4.63 8.74
C VAL A 99 3.48 5.28 7.37
N SER A 100 3.49 4.51 6.30
CA SER A 100 3.72 5.00 4.94
C SER A 100 2.67 6.03 4.52
N ASP A 101 1.40 5.77 4.80
CA ASP A 101 0.29 6.67 4.51
C ASP A 101 0.46 8.05 5.18
N CYS A 102 0.96 8.08 6.42
CA CYS A 102 1.25 9.36 7.08
C CYS A 102 2.31 10.14 6.31
N PHE A 103 3.37 9.48 5.86
CA PHE A 103 4.45 10.14 5.13
C PHE A 103 3.99 10.70 3.79
N VAL A 104 3.19 9.96 3.04
CA VAL A 104 2.68 10.43 1.74
C VAL A 104 1.70 11.59 1.89
N MET A 105 0.93 11.62 2.98
CA MET A 105 0.05 12.75 3.31
C MET A 105 0.80 13.98 3.86
N GLY A 106 2.13 13.92 4.00
CA GLY A 106 2.95 15.01 4.57
C GLY A 106 2.87 15.13 6.09
N ALA A 107 2.51 14.04 6.77
CA ALA A 107 2.37 13.99 8.22
C ALA A 107 3.54 13.25 8.88
N GLN A 108 3.96 13.73 10.06
CA GLN A 108 4.92 13.06 10.93
C GLN A 108 4.16 12.11 11.85
N PRO A 109 4.39 10.78 11.79
CA PRO A 109 3.85 9.83 12.76
C PRO A 109 4.25 10.21 14.18
N THR A 110 3.35 10.08 15.14
CA THR A 110 3.57 10.43 16.56
C THR A 110 3.20 9.30 17.50
N GLY A 111 2.14 8.55 17.19
CA GLY A 111 1.66 7.45 18.02
C GLY A 111 1.07 6.33 17.19
N ALA A 112 1.12 5.11 17.70
CA ALA A 112 0.54 3.95 17.07
C ALA A 112 -0.16 3.03 18.07
N LEU A 113 -1.34 2.55 17.68
CA LEU A 113 -2.07 1.48 18.37
C LEU A 113 -1.79 0.16 17.65
N ALA A 114 -1.24 -0.82 18.35
CA ALA A 114 -0.98 -2.14 17.80
C ALA A 114 -2.26 -2.99 17.72
N MET A 115 -2.52 -3.59 16.57
CA MET A 115 -3.55 -4.62 16.38
C MET A 115 -2.86 -5.94 16.07
N ILE A 116 -3.01 -6.93 16.95
CA ILE A 116 -2.26 -8.18 16.84
C ILE A 116 -3.18 -9.36 17.04
N GLN A 117 -3.12 -10.33 16.14
CA GLN A 117 -3.68 -11.66 16.35
C GLN A 117 -2.53 -12.66 16.43
N LEU A 118 -2.43 -13.34 17.57
CA LEU A 118 -1.44 -14.40 17.77
C LEU A 118 -2.02 -15.75 17.34
N PRO A 119 -1.22 -16.63 16.73
CA PRO A 119 -1.62 -18.01 16.48
C PRO A 119 -2.00 -18.73 17.77
N LEU A 120 -3.03 -19.58 17.70
CA LEU A 120 -3.36 -20.50 18.78
C LEU A 120 -2.15 -21.37 19.10
N GLY A 121 -1.83 -21.53 20.38
CA GLY A 121 -0.68 -22.34 20.75
C GLY A 121 -0.31 -22.26 22.23
N HIS A 122 0.82 -22.85 22.56
CA HIS A 122 1.30 -22.86 23.95
C HIS A 122 1.71 -21.43 24.40
N PRO A 123 1.35 -20.97 25.63
CA PRO A 123 1.62 -19.61 26.09
C PRO A 123 3.10 -19.15 25.98
N ARG A 124 4.05 -20.06 26.14
CA ARG A 124 5.48 -19.75 25.96
C ARG A 124 5.82 -19.40 24.51
N ALA A 125 5.25 -20.11 23.55
CA ALA A 125 5.45 -19.84 22.11
C ALA A 125 4.78 -18.51 21.72
N GLN A 126 3.55 -18.27 22.18
CA GLN A 126 2.84 -17.00 21.96
C GLN A 126 3.61 -15.81 22.54
N ARG A 127 4.16 -15.96 23.76
CA ARG A 127 5.01 -14.94 24.37
C ARG A 127 6.25 -14.64 23.54
N GLN A 128 6.90 -15.65 22.97
CA GLN A 128 8.07 -15.47 22.13
C GLN A 128 7.71 -14.73 20.84
N VAL A 129 6.67 -15.17 20.13
CA VAL A 129 6.17 -14.54 18.90
C VAL A 129 5.80 -13.07 19.16
N MET A 130 5.02 -12.80 20.22
CA MET A 130 4.62 -11.44 20.59
C MET A 130 5.82 -10.56 20.88
N ARG A 131 6.79 -11.08 21.65
CA ARG A 131 8.00 -10.32 22.02
C ARG A 131 8.83 -9.95 20.80
N GLU A 132 9.05 -10.87 19.88
CA GLU A 132 9.83 -10.64 18.66
C GLU A 132 9.12 -9.67 17.74
N LEU A 133 7.82 -9.87 17.49
CA LEU A 133 7.02 -8.98 16.68
C LEU A 133 7.03 -7.55 17.22
N MET A 134 6.78 -7.40 18.53
CA MET A 134 6.79 -6.09 19.17
C MET A 134 8.18 -5.44 19.20
N ALA A 135 9.25 -6.22 19.33
CA ALA A 135 10.62 -5.69 19.25
C ALA A 135 10.89 -5.08 17.87
N GLY A 136 10.50 -5.77 16.78
CA GLY A 136 10.60 -5.23 15.43
C GLY A 136 9.74 -3.98 15.22
N ALA A 137 8.52 -4.00 15.74
CA ALA A 137 7.60 -2.86 15.66
C ALA A 137 8.13 -1.62 16.39
N VAL A 138 8.63 -1.79 17.62
CA VAL A 138 9.19 -0.69 18.40
C VAL A 138 10.41 -0.08 17.69
N GLU A 139 11.27 -0.91 17.09
CA GLU A 139 12.43 -0.44 16.35
C GLU A 139 12.03 0.50 15.21
N GLU A 140 11.05 0.11 14.38
CA GLU A 140 10.65 0.94 13.23
C GLU A 140 9.84 2.17 13.65
N LEU A 141 8.98 2.07 14.67
CA LEU A 141 8.29 3.24 15.21
C LEU A 141 9.26 4.28 15.76
N ASN A 142 10.27 3.84 16.51
CA ASN A 142 11.32 4.74 17.01
C ASN A 142 12.06 5.44 15.85
N ARG A 143 12.38 4.72 14.77
CA ARG A 143 12.98 5.31 13.56
C ARG A 143 12.06 6.29 12.87
N ALA A 144 10.76 6.02 12.88
CA ALA A 144 9.73 6.91 12.33
C ALA A 144 9.44 8.12 13.24
N GLY A 145 10.01 8.18 14.45
CA GLY A 145 9.74 9.24 15.43
C GLY A 145 8.40 9.08 16.16
N ALA A 146 7.85 7.89 16.20
CA ALA A 146 6.57 7.57 16.83
C ALA A 146 6.73 6.59 18.00
N ALA A 147 5.72 6.52 18.87
CA ALA A 147 5.69 5.59 20.00
C ALA A 147 4.46 4.66 19.93
N ILE A 148 4.58 3.45 20.47
CA ILE A 148 3.40 2.63 20.76
C ILE A 148 2.69 3.23 21.96
N VAL A 149 1.42 3.58 21.78
CA VAL A 149 0.59 4.21 22.82
C VAL A 149 -0.51 3.29 23.36
N GLY A 150 -0.65 2.10 22.81
CA GLY A 150 -1.63 1.10 23.20
C GLY A 150 -1.90 0.09 22.12
N GLY A 151 -3.06 -0.54 22.16
CA GLY A 151 -3.49 -1.49 21.15
C GLY A 151 -4.43 -2.56 21.66
N HIS A 152 -4.66 -3.57 20.84
CA HIS A 152 -5.50 -4.74 21.14
C HIS A 152 -4.87 -6.01 20.63
N SER A 153 -5.00 -7.11 21.38
CA SER A 153 -4.45 -8.41 20.99
C SER A 153 -5.51 -9.50 21.19
N ILE A 154 -5.60 -10.38 20.22
CA ILE A 154 -6.50 -11.54 20.25
C ILE A 154 -5.76 -12.80 19.86
N GLU A 155 -6.39 -13.95 20.05
CA GLU A 155 -5.93 -15.23 19.49
C GLU A 155 -6.72 -15.58 18.25
N GLY A 156 -6.09 -16.30 17.31
CA GLY A 156 -6.73 -16.77 16.09
C GLY A 156 -5.87 -17.77 15.32
N PRO A 157 -6.26 -18.13 14.09
CA PRO A 157 -5.61 -19.22 13.36
C PRO A 157 -4.21 -18.85 12.82
N ARG A 158 -3.91 -17.56 12.66
CA ARG A 158 -2.66 -17.06 12.03
C ARG A 158 -2.11 -15.85 12.77
N LEU A 159 -0.84 -15.57 12.54
CA LEU A 159 -0.25 -14.29 12.96
C LEU A 159 -0.75 -13.18 12.03
N LEU A 160 -1.45 -12.21 12.60
CA LEU A 160 -1.79 -10.94 11.94
C LEU A 160 -1.20 -9.80 12.75
N ALA A 161 -0.73 -8.80 12.05
CA ALA A 161 -0.21 -7.58 12.66
C ALA A 161 -0.59 -6.36 11.83
N GLY A 162 -0.81 -5.26 12.52
CA GLY A 162 -1.04 -3.96 11.92
C GLY A 162 -1.09 -2.88 12.97
N PHE A 163 -1.18 -1.65 12.50
CA PHE A 163 -1.16 -0.48 13.38
C PHE A 163 -2.14 0.56 12.88
N THR A 164 -2.90 1.14 13.83
CA THR A 164 -3.55 2.42 13.60
C THR A 164 -2.54 3.49 13.98
N VAL A 165 -2.19 4.34 13.02
CA VAL A 165 -1.17 5.38 13.19
C VAL A 165 -1.82 6.75 13.24
N LEU A 166 -1.36 7.56 14.18
CA LEU A 166 -1.71 8.97 14.33
C LEU A 166 -0.49 9.80 13.90
N GLY A 167 -0.71 10.79 13.05
CA GLY A 167 0.34 11.70 12.58
C GLY A 167 -0.06 13.17 12.72
N ASN A 168 0.91 14.02 13.03
CA ASN A 168 0.72 15.47 12.98
C ASN A 168 0.98 15.95 11.57
N GLN A 169 0.04 16.69 11.00
CA GLN A 169 0.18 17.34 9.70
C GLN A 169 1.26 18.42 9.80
N LEU A 170 2.28 18.36 8.93
CA LEU A 170 3.39 19.33 8.93
C LEU A 170 3.10 20.56 8.07
N SER A 171 2.24 20.40 7.07
CA SER A 171 1.81 21.44 6.14
C SER A 171 0.43 21.06 5.60
N ASP A 172 -0.06 21.78 4.60
CA ASP A 172 -1.27 21.37 3.88
C ASP A 172 -1.15 19.92 3.40
N PRO A 173 -2.21 19.10 3.55
CA PRO A 173 -2.19 17.71 3.15
C PRO A 173 -1.74 17.52 1.72
N LYS A 174 -0.87 16.53 1.49
CA LYS A 174 -0.55 16.07 0.15
C LYS A 174 -1.57 15.01 -0.23
N THR A 175 -2.07 15.09 -1.46
CA THR A 175 -3.15 14.22 -1.91
C THR A 175 -2.82 13.60 -3.25
N LYS A 176 -3.53 12.54 -3.59
CA LYS A 176 -3.46 11.90 -4.91
C LYS A 176 -3.83 12.85 -6.06
N GLY A 177 -4.69 13.83 -5.79
CA GLY A 177 -5.36 14.69 -6.79
C GLY A 177 -4.57 15.93 -7.23
N MET A 178 -3.26 15.97 -7.10
CA MET A 178 -2.44 17.17 -7.37
C MET A 178 -1.50 17.02 -8.57
N LEU A 179 -1.66 15.98 -9.40
CA LEU A 179 -0.89 15.81 -10.64
C LEU A 179 -1.26 16.91 -11.65
N LYS A 180 -0.28 17.33 -12.45
CA LYS A 180 -0.45 18.30 -13.52
C LYS A 180 0.05 17.75 -14.85
N PRO A 181 -0.58 18.10 -15.99
CA PRO A 181 -0.01 17.79 -17.30
C PRO A 181 1.43 18.30 -17.43
N GLY A 182 2.31 17.43 -17.93
CA GLY A 182 3.74 17.69 -18.01
C GLY A 182 4.55 17.11 -16.85
N ASP A 183 3.92 16.75 -15.71
CA ASP A 183 4.64 16.07 -14.62
C ASP A 183 5.20 14.75 -15.09
N GLN A 184 6.41 14.42 -14.61
CA GLN A 184 7.01 13.11 -14.77
C GLN A 184 6.60 12.22 -13.60
N LEU A 185 6.20 10.98 -13.91
CA LEU A 185 5.87 9.98 -12.89
C LEU A 185 7.15 9.25 -12.45
N ILE A 186 7.45 9.32 -11.15
CA ILE A 186 8.60 8.65 -10.55
C ILE A 186 8.11 7.55 -9.63
N LEU A 187 8.73 6.36 -9.76
CA LEU A 187 8.55 5.23 -8.85
C LEU A 187 9.84 5.04 -8.03
N THR A 188 9.75 5.07 -6.69
CA THR A 188 10.94 5.10 -5.83
C THR A 188 11.50 3.72 -5.47
N LYS A 189 10.70 2.65 -5.55
CA LYS A 189 11.16 1.26 -5.31
C LYS A 189 10.70 0.35 -6.43
N PRO A 190 11.44 -0.74 -6.70
CA PRO A 190 10.99 -1.78 -7.63
C PRO A 190 9.68 -2.44 -7.16
N ILE A 191 8.83 -2.82 -8.11
CA ILE A 191 7.62 -3.62 -7.85
C ILE A 191 7.89 -5.13 -7.96
N GLY A 192 6.95 -5.94 -7.46
CA GLY A 192 6.99 -7.40 -7.53
C GLY A 192 7.03 -8.10 -6.17
N SER A 193 6.84 -7.37 -5.05
CA SER A 193 6.85 -7.99 -3.71
C SER A 193 5.72 -9.01 -3.52
N GLY A 194 4.54 -8.80 -4.12
CA GLY A 194 3.43 -9.75 -4.05
C GLY A 194 3.74 -11.07 -4.74
N VAL A 195 4.28 -11.03 -5.95
CA VAL A 195 4.73 -12.23 -6.68
C VAL A 195 5.80 -12.99 -5.90
N LEU A 196 6.80 -12.29 -5.35
CA LEU A 196 7.87 -12.93 -4.58
C LEU A 196 7.34 -13.55 -3.27
N LEU A 197 6.43 -12.87 -2.57
CA LEU A 197 5.77 -13.41 -1.37
C LEU A 197 4.89 -14.61 -1.73
N ALA A 198 4.14 -14.56 -2.83
CA ALA A 198 3.39 -15.71 -3.32
C ALA A 198 4.31 -16.89 -3.65
N ALA A 199 5.46 -16.65 -4.28
CA ALA A 199 6.47 -17.66 -4.54
C ALA A 199 7.07 -18.24 -3.25
N LEU A 200 7.31 -17.38 -2.24
CA LEU A 200 7.80 -17.82 -0.92
C LEU A 200 6.81 -18.78 -0.27
N MET A 201 5.52 -18.40 -0.22
CA MET A 201 4.46 -19.26 0.33
C MET A 201 4.30 -20.60 -0.40
N GLN A 202 4.55 -20.62 -1.72
CA GLN A 202 4.51 -21.84 -2.52
C GLN A 202 5.82 -22.65 -2.49
N GLY A 203 6.83 -22.22 -1.71
CA GLY A 203 8.15 -22.87 -1.70
C GLY A 203 8.94 -22.74 -3.01
N LYS A 204 8.58 -21.77 -3.87
CA LYS A 204 9.16 -21.55 -5.20
C LYS A 204 10.14 -20.39 -5.28
N LEU A 205 10.30 -19.61 -4.19
CA LEU A 205 11.20 -18.45 -4.18
C LEU A 205 12.66 -18.91 -4.08
N PRO A 206 13.52 -18.60 -5.06
CA PRO A 206 14.96 -18.88 -4.95
C PRO A 206 15.60 -18.07 -3.82
N ALA A 207 16.50 -18.69 -3.05
CA ALA A 207 17.16 -18.06 -1.91
C ALA A 207 17.84 -16.71 -2.25
N LYS A 208 18.41 -16.59 -3.46
CA LYS A 208 19.06 -15.35 -3.93
C LYS A 208 18.09 -14.17 -4.10
N ASP A 209 16.79 -14.41 -4.24
CA ASP A 209 15.78 -13.38 -4.45
C ASP A 209 15.12 -12.94 -3.13
N TYR A 210 15.28 -13.75 -2.06
CA TYR A 210 14.71 -13.47 -0.73
C TYR A 210 15.26 -12.19 -0.09
N GLN A 211 16.60 -12.08 0.01
CA GLN A 211 17.22 -10.95 0.69
C GLN A 211 16.96 -9.60 -0.01
N PRO A 212 17.03 -9.48 -1.36
CA PRO A 212 16.65 -8.24 -2.05
C PRO A 212 15.19 -7.85 -1.83
N MET A 213 14.25 -8.81 -1.76
CA MET A 213 12.86 -8.59 -1.45
C MET A 213 12.69 -8.00 -0.04
N ILE A 214 13.29 -8.63 0.97
CA ILE A 214 13.24 -8.15 2.35
C ILE A 214 13.84 -6.75 2.47
N GLN A 215 15.00 -6.49 1.86
CA GLN A 215 15.63 -5.17 1.89
C GLN A 215 14.74 -4.09 1.28
N SER A 216 14.03 -4.40 0.20
CA SER A 216 13.08 -3.46 -0.41
C SER A 216 11.90 -3.17 0.51
N MET A 217 11.30 -4.19 1.13
CA MET A 217 10.19 -4.01 2.07
C MET A 217 10.60 -3.26 3.34
N LEU A 218 11.82 -3.46 3.84
CA LEU A 218 12.34 -2.78 5.03
C LEU A 218 12.80 -1.34 4.77
N LYS A 219 12.73 -0.85 3.54
CA LYS A 219 13.07 0.54 3.23
C LYS A 219 11.89 1.45 3.52
N SER A 220 12.05 2.37 4.48
CA SER A 220 11.00 3.31 4.89
C SER A 220 10.69 4.34 3.80
N ASN A 221 9.40 4.65 3.64
CA ASN A 221 8.93 5.75 2.79
C ASN A 221 9.01 7.13 3.48
N GLN A 222 9.67 7.25 4.64
CA GLN A 222 9.90 8.53 5.33
C GLN A 222 10.62 9.58 4.46
N VAL A 223 11.31 9.14 3.41
CA VAL A 223 11.90 10.01 2.40
C VAL A 223 10.87 10.95 1.76
N ALA A 224 9.57 10.60 1.77
CA ALA A 224 8.47 11.44 1.27
C ALA A 224 8.48 12.83 1.92
N LEU A 225 8.67 12.93 3.23
CA LEU A 225 8.70 14.21 3.94
C LEU A 225 9.83 15.12 3.43
N LYS A 226 11.01 14.55 3.17
CA LYS A 226 12.15 15.29 2.60
C LYS A 226 11.92 15.68 1.15
N LEU A 227 11.23 14.85 0.36
CA LEU A 227 10.87 15.14 -1.01
C LEU A 227 9.86 16.28 -1.09
N ILE A 228 8.87 16.31 -0.20
CA ILE A 228 7.91 17.40 -0.08
C ILE A 228 8.63 18.70 0.24
N ASP A 229 9.47 18.71 1.27
CA ASP A 229 10.19 19.89 1.74
C ASP A 229 11.15 20.44 0.68
N LYS A 230 11.94 19.57 0.04
CA LYS A 230 13.01 19.97 -0.87
C LYS A 230 12.54 20.28 -2.27
N PHE A 231 11.55 19.57 -2.80
CA PHE A 231 11.10 19.65 -4.20
C PHE A 231 9.66 20.11 -4.35
N GLY A 232 8.96 20.39 -3.25
CA GLY A 232 7.59 20.90 -3.29
C GLY A 232 6.59 19.88 -3.87
N ILE A 233 6.82 18.59 -3.70
CA ILE A 233 5.95 17.56 -4.25
C ILE A 233 4.56 17.66 -3.62
N LEU A 234 3.53 17.70 -4.44
CA LEU A 234 2.14 17.85 -4.03
C LEU A 234 1.34 16.55 -4.22
N ALA A 235 1.63 15.80 -5.29
CA ALA A 235 0.92 14.59 -5.66
C ALA A 235 1.79 13.36 -5.44
N MET A 236 1.38 12.50 -4.52
CA MET A 236 2.01 11.19 -4.31
C MET A 236 1.05 10.21 -3.65
N THR A 237 1.37 8.93 -3.76
CA THR A 237 0.79 7.81 -3.01
C THR A 237 1.87 6.76 -2.81
N ASP A 238 1.72 5.86 -1.87
CA ASP A 238 2.51 4.64 -1.84
C ASP A 238 1.84 3.53 -2.65
N VAL A 239 2.63 2.70 -3.29
CA VAL A 239 2.13 1.61 -4.13
C VAL A 239 1.97 0.37 -3.26
N THR A 240 0.72 0.01 -2.95
CA THR A 240 0.39 -1.12 -2.07
C THR A 240 -0.59 -2.12 -2.71
N GLY A 241 -1.70 -2.42 -2.08
CA GLY A 241 -2.58 -3.53 -2.41
C GLY A 241 -3.17 -3.52 -3.83
N PHE A 242 -3.40 -2.35 -4.42
CA PHE A 242 -4.00 -2.23 -5.76
C PHE A 242 -2.97 -2.33 -6.91
N GLY A 243 -1.69 -2.46 -6.56
CA GLY A 243 -0.62 -2.49 -7.54
C GLY A 243 -0.36 -1.13 -8.20
N LEU A 244 0.69 -1.04 -9.00
CA LEU A 244 1.08 0.21 -9.64
C LEU A 244 -0.03 0.79 -10.53
N ALA A 245 -0.70 -0.06 -11.32
CA ALA A 245 -1.76 0.39 -12.22
C ALA A 245 -2.98 0.94 -11.47
N GLY A 246 -3.37 0.31 -10.35
CA GLY A 246 -4.48 0.77 -9.53
C GLY A 246 -4.21 2.13 -8.88
N HIS A 247 -3.06 2.27 -8.22
CA HIS A 247 -2.69 3.55 -7.58
C HIS A 247 -2.48 4.68 -8.59
N ALA A 248 -1.87 4.40 -9.75
CA ALA A 248 -1.78 5.38 -10.83
C ALA A 248 -3.16 5.83 -11.32
N ALA A 249 -4.10 4.88 -11.51
CA ALA A 249 -5.46 5.20 -11.93
C ALA A 249 -6.21 6.07 -10.90
N GLU A 250 -6.02 5.81 -9.59
CA GLU A 250 -6.57 6.65 -8.52
C GLU A 250 -6.02 8.09 -8.59
N MET A 251 -4.70 8.26 -8.69
CA MET A 251 -4.08 9.58 -8.81
C MET A 251 -4.59 10.33 -10.04
N LEU A 252 -4.66 9.67 -11.20
CA LEU A 252 -5.12 10.29 -12.45
C LEU A 252 -6.61 10.68 -12.39
N LYS A 253 -7.44 9.84 -11.77
CA LYS A 253 -8.86 10.15 -11.55
C LYS A 253 -9.01 11.37 -10.64
N ALA A 254 -8.31 11.40 -9.52
CA ALA A 254 -8.36 12.51 -8.56
C ALA A 254 -7.83 13.82 -9.15
N SER A 255 -6.81 13.75 -10.01
CA SER A 255 -6.18 14.91 -10.68
C SER A 255 -6.88 15.34 -11.97
N GLN A 256 -7.88 14.58 -12.46
CA GLN A 256 -8.52 14.82 -13.76
C GLN A 256 -7.53 14.88 -14.94
N CYS A 257 -6.48 14.04 -14.89
CA CYS A 257 -5.42 13.94 -15.89
C CYS A 257 -5.41 12.55 -16.56
N SER A 258 -4.57 12.42 -17.58
CA SER A 258 -4.16 11.16 -18.19
C SER A 258 -2.66 10.96 -18.02
N ALA A 259 -2.15 9.74 -18.23
CA ALA A 259 -0.70 9.49 -18.26
C ALA A 259 -0.33 8.34 -19.19
N THR A 260 0.95 8.33 -19.56
CA THR A 260 1.57 7.19 -20.24
C THR A 260 2.68 6.62 -19.37
N ILE A 261 2.60 5.32 -19.04
CA ILE A 261 3.68 4.58 -18.38
C ILE A 261 4.44 3.77 -19.43
N ARG A 262 5.78 3.85 -19.36
CA ARG A 262 6.70 3.05 -20.18
C ARG A 262 7.09 1.79 -19.41
N MET A 263 6.56 0.65 -19.82
CA MET A 263 6.74 -0.61 -19.07
C MET A 263 8.21 -1.01 -18.90
N ASP A 264 9.06 -0.69 -19.88
CA ASP A 264 10.48 -1.00 -19.82
C ASP A 264 11.25 -0.13 -18.80
N HIS A 265 10.68 1.00 -18.39
CA HIS A 265 11.22 1.87 -17.34
C HIS A 265 10.78 1.49 -15.94
N VAL A 266 9.75 0.63 -15.81
CA VAL A 266 9.25 0.21 -14.48
C VAL A 266 10.25 -0.75 -13.83
N PRO A 267 10.91 -0.35 -12.73
CA PRO A 267 11.86 -1.21 -12.04
C PRO A 267 11.15 -2.37 -11.36
N ARG A 268 11.71 -3.58 -11.47
CA ARG A 268 11.19 -4.80 -10.86
C ARG A 268 12.20 -5.42 -9.91
N LEU A 269 11.70 -6.05 -8.87
CA LEU A 269 12.51 -6.87 -7.97
C LEU A 269 13.15 -8.04 -8.73
N GLN A 270 14.33 -8.41 -8.31
CA GLN A 270 15.03 -9.56 -8.88
C GLN A 270 14.16 -10.81 -8.81
N GLY A 271 14.03 -11.51 -9.93
CA GLY A 271 13.23 -12.74 -10.02
C GLY A 271 11.73 -12.51 -10.32
N CYS A 272 11.20 -11.30 -10.17
CA CYS A 272 9.78 -11.02 -10.38
C CYS A 272 9.29 -11.51 -11.75
N GLN A 273 9.90 -11.04 -12.85
CA GLN A 273 9.49 -11.41 -14.20
C GLN A 273 9.56 -12.93 -14.46
N ARG A 274 10.63 -13.57 -14.01
CA ARG A 274 10.81 -15.03 -14.16
C ARG A 274 9.72 -15.82 -13.42
N LEU A 275 9.32 -15.38 -12.21
CA LEU A 275 8.28 -16.03 -11.42
C LEU A 275 6.90 -15.84 -12.07
N ILE A 276 6.62 -14.66 -12.62
CA ILE A 276 5.39 -14.41 -13.39
C ILE A 276 5.34 -15.34 -14.62
N GLU A 277 6.42 -15.46 -15.37
CA GLU A 277 6.53 -16.37 -16.54
C GLU A 277 6.38 -17.85 -16.15
N ALA A 278 6.73 -18.19 -14.91
CA ALA A 278 6.49 -19.52 -14.34
C ALA A 278 5.06 -19.70 -13.76
N GLY A 279 4.17 -18.74 -13.98
CA GLY A 279 2.77 -18.81 -13.55
C GLY A 279 2.54 -18.49 -12.08
N VAL A 280 3.49 -17.82 -11.40
CA VAL A 280 3.30 -17.35 -10.02
C VAL A 280 2.64 -15.99 -10.06
N GLU A 281 1.52 -15.85 -9.37
CA GLU A 281 0.88 -14.55 -9.12
C GLU A 281 0.28 -14.50 -7.71
N SER A 282 0.07 -13.29 -7.20
CA SER A 282 -0.64 -13.05 -5.95
C SER A 282 -2.15 -13.27 -6.15
N THR A 283 -2.84 -13.74 -5.12
CA THR A 283 -4.30 -14.00 -5.17
C THR A 283 -5.13 -12.74 -5.42
N LEU A 284 -4.61 -11.55 -5.15
CA LEU A 284 -5.29 -10.27 -5.43
C LEU A 284 -5.03 -9.76 -6.86
N THR A 285 -4.02 -10.28 -7.57
CA THR A 285 -3.67 -9.81 -8.92
C THR A 285 -4.83 -9.90 -9.93
N PRO A 286 -5.64 -10.98 -9.99
CA PRO A 286 -6.79 -11.05 -10.88
C PRO A 286 -7.82 -9.96 -10.60
N ASP A 287 -8.15 -9.69 -9.34
CA ASP A 287 -9.11 -8.65 -8.94
C ASP A 287 -8.58 -7.26 -9.29
N ASN A 288 -7.29 -7.00 -9.06
CA ASN A 288 -6.64 -5.74 -9.45
C ASN A 288 -6.68 -5.54 -10.97
N ARG A 289 -6.47 -6.60 -11.75
CA ARG A 289 -6.57 -6.55 -13.21
C ARG A 289 -7.99 -6.21 -13.68
N LEU A 290 -9.00 -6.81 -13.05
CA LEU A 290 -10.41 -6.50 -13.34
C LEU A 290 -10.76 -5.06 -12.94
N ALA A 291 -10.30 -4.59 -11.79
CA ALA A 291 -10.51 -3.20 -11.34
C ALA A 291 -9.84 -2.20 -12.28
N ALA A 292 -8.65 -2.52 -12.77
CA ALA A 292 -7.90 -1.70 -13.73
C ALA A 292 -8.36 -1.87 -15.20
N ALA A 293 -9.35 -2.71 -15.49
CA ALA A 293 -9.88 -2.88 -16.87
C ALA A 293 -10.46 -1.59 -17.48
N LYS A 294 -10.72 -0.57 -16.66
CA LYS A 294 -11.01 0.80 -17.11
C LYS A 294 -9.75 1.59 -17.50
N VAL A 295 -8.58 1.03 -17.24
CA VAL A 295 -7.30 1.54 -17.69
C VAL A 295 -7.11 1.09 -19.13
N GLN A 296 -6.89 2.02 -20.09
CA GLN A 296 -6.51 1.65 -21.47
C GLN A 296 -5.11 1.08 -21.45
N LEU A 297 -5.13 -0.14 -21.16
CA LEU A 297 -3.99 -0.94 -21.40
C LEU A 297 -4.13 -1.34 -22.85
N GLY A 298 -3.22 -0.95 -23.72
CA GLY A 298 -3.07 -1.59 -25.01
C GLY A 298 -3.18 -3.12 -24.86
N ASP A 299 -2.92 -3.95 -25.80
CA ASP A 299 -3.02 -5.42 -25.64
C ASP A 299 -2.06 -5.88 -24.51
N LEU A 300 -2.51 -5.73 -23.25
CA LEU A 300 -1.78 -6.09 -22.03
C LEU A 300 -1.97 -7.55 -21.63
N ASN A 301 -2.40 -8.38 -22.56
CA ASN A 301 -2.44 -9.82 -22.38
C ASN A 301 -1.03 -10.38 -22.47
N GLY A 302 -0.29 -10.37 -21.36
CA GLY A 302 1.04 -10.97 -21.33
C GLY A 302 1.72 -10.85 -19.96
N SER A 303 2.62 -11.79 -19.70
CA SER A 303 3.43 -11.82 -18.47
C SER A 303 4.23 -10.53 -18.23
N ARG A 304 4.55 -9.78 -19.31
CA ARG A 304 5.27 -8.50 -19.27
C ARG A 304 4.55 -7.47 -18.38
N TYR A 305 3.22 -7.44 -18.42
CA TYR A 305 2.41 -6.41 -17.76
C TYR A 305 1.84 -6.87 -16.41
N ALA A 306 1.92 -8.15 -16.08
CA ALA A 306 1.31 -8.72 -14.89
C ALA A 306 1.78 -8.04 -13.59
N SER A 307 3.04 -7.60 -13.54
CA SER A 307 3.61 -6.91 -12.39
C SER A 307 2.95 -5.55 -12.07
N LEU A 308 2.25 -4.93 -13.02
CA LEU A 308 1.52 -3.68 -12.79
C LEU A 308 0.33 -3.85 -11.84
N PHE A 309 -0.23 -5.06 -11.81
CA PHE A 309 -1.39 -5.43 -10.99
C PHE A 309 -1.00 -6.19 -9.72
N ASP A 310 0.29 -6.49 -9.56
CA ASP A 310 0.81 -7.19 -8.40
C ASP A 310 0.68 -6.32 -7.14
N PRO A 311 -0.02 -6.78 -6.08
CA PRO A 311 -0.10 -6.04 -4.82
C PRO A 311 1.29 -5.91 -4.21
N GLN A 312 1.61 -4.74 -3.68
CA GLN A 312 2.90 -4.50 -3.04
C GLN A 312 2.74 -4.43 -1.51
N THR A 313 3.61 -5.12 -0.79
CA THR A 313 3.78 -4.95 0.66
C THR A 313 4.97 -4.02 0.88
N CYS A 314 4.78 -2.93 1.59
CA CYS A 314 5.77 -1.86 1.77
C CYS A 314 6.36 -1.37 0.43
N GLY A 315 5.51 -1.14 -0.55
CA GLY A 315 5.92 -0.66 -1.87
C GLY A 315 6.55 0.73 -1.83
N GLY A 316 6.99 1.19 -3.00
CA GLY A 316 7.59 2.52 -3.16
C GLY A 316 6.53 3.60 -3.32
N LEU A 317 7.00 4.84 -3.35
CA LEU A 317 6.18 5.99 -3.68
C LEU A 317 6.00 6.07 -5.20
N LEU A 318 4.78 6.37 -5.62
CA LEU A 318 4.47 6.91 -6.95
C LEU A 318 4.19 8.39 -6.78
N LEU A 319 4.95 9.24 -7.46
CA LEU A 319 4.83 10.69 -7.33
C LEU A 319 4.92 11.39 -8.68
N GLY A 320 4.26 12.54 -8.78
CA GLY A 320 4.36 13.48 -9.89
C GLY A 320 5.32 14.60 -9.57
N LEU A 321 6.17 14.95 -10.52
CA LEU A 321 7.19 15.97 -10.34
C LEU A 321 7.38 16.78 -11.63
N ASP A 322 7.57 18.08 -11.45
CA ASP A 322 7.97 18.98 -12.53
C ASP A 322 9.25 18.50 -13.22
N PRO A 323 9.31 18.46 -14.55
CA PRO A 323 10.47 17.98 -15.31
C PRO A 323 11.79 18.61 -14.90
N GLY A 324 11.80 19.89 -14.55
CA GLY A 324 13.00 20.62 -14.14
C GLY A 324 13.60 20.17 -12.81
N SER A 325 12.86 19.40 -12.01
CA SER A 325 13.29 18.89 -10.71
C SER A 325 13.64 17.40 -10.72
N VAL A 326 13.41 16.71 -11.83
CA VAL A 326 13.54 15.23 -11.92
C VAL A 326 14.97 14.77 -11.63
N ASP A 327 15.97 15.27 -12.33
CA ASP A 327 17.35 14.80 -12.19
C ASP A 327 17.86 15.01 -10.75
N ALA A 328 17.61 16.20 -10.19
CA ALA A 328 17.99 16.51 -8.81
C ALA A 328 17.27 15.63 -7.78
N SER A 329 16.01 15.26 -8.04
CA SER A 329 15.25 14.38 -7.16
C SER A 329 15.73 12.92 -7.25
N LEU A 330 16.07 12.42 -8.42
CA LEU A 330 16.64 11.08 -8.61
C LEU A 330 18.02 10.97 -7.94
N GLU A 331 18.88 11.99 -8.11
CA GLU A 331 20.16 12.05 -7.40
C GLU A 331 19.97 12.07 -5.88
N PHE A 332 19.04 12.87 -5.38
CA PHE A 332 18.70 12.90 -3.98
C PHE A 332 18.21 11.53 -3.48
N LEU A 333 17.29 10.89 -4.20
CA LEU A 333 16.78 9.56 -3.89
C LEU A 333 17.89 8.51 -3.85
N ALA A 334 18.79 8.52 -4.82
CA ALA A 334 19.95 7.62 -4.84
C ALA A 334 20.85 7.82 -3.61
N ASN A 335 21.12 9.07 -3.21
CA ASN A 335 21.88 9.42 -2.00
C ASN A 335 21.15 9.02 -0.70
N GLN A 336 19.83 8.83 -0.71
CA GLN A 336 19.03 8.26 0.40
C GLN A 336 18.90 6.73 0.29
N GLY A 337 19.62 6.08 -0.63
CA GLY A 337 19.63 4.64 -0.83
C GLY A 337 18.50 4.12 -1.74
N PHE A 338 17.76 4.99 -2.42
CA PHE A 338 16.73 4.62 -3.39
C PHE A 338 17.32 4.58 -4.82
N GLU A 339 18.41 3.87 -5.01
CA GLU A 339 19.18 3.77 -6.24
C GLU A 339 18.39 3.22 -7.45
N LYS A 340 17.28 2.55 -7.19
CA LYS A 340 16.39 1.97 -8.20
C LYS A 340 15.20 2.85 -8.55
N SER A 341 15.18 4.09 -8.05
CA SER A 341 14.15 5.07 -8.44
C SER A 341 14.25 5.38 -9.93
N ALA A 342 13.12 5.47 -10.59
CA ALA A 342 13.08 5.70 -12.03
C ALA A 342 11.90 6.57 -12.44
N VAL A 343 12.09 7.36 -13.50
CA VAL A 343 11.00 7.96 -14.27
C VAL A 343 10.32 6.84 -15.06
N ILE A 344 9.07 6.58 -14.76
CA ILE A 344 8.31 5.50 -15.38
C ILE A 344 7.28 5.99 -16.40
N GLY A 345 7.02 7.30 -16.45
CA GLY A 345 5.99 7.83 -17.34
C GLY A 345 5.85 9.34 -17.22
N GLU A 346 4.83 9.84 -17.92
CA GLU A 346 4.52 11.25 -18.04
C GLU A 346 3.02 11.49 -17.94
N VAL A 347 2.63 12.54 -17.23
CA VAL A 347 1.25 13.02 -17.08
C VAL A 347 0.89 13.90 -18.28
N THR A 348 -0.29 13.70 -18.84
CA THR A 348 -0.81 14.47 -19.97
C THR A 348 -2.18 15.07 -19.67
N GLU A 349 -2.63 15.99 -20.51
CA GLU A 349 -4.01 16.46 -20.49
C GLU A 349 -4.99 15.28 -20.54
N ARG A 350 -6.18 15.45 -19.94
CA ARG A 350 -7.21 14.44 -19.92
C ARG A 350 -7.62 14.03 -21.37
N GLN A 351 -7.37 12.80 -21.74
CA GLN A 351 -7.66 12.24 -23.08
C GLN A 351 -8.87 11.27 -23.09
N GLY A 352 -9.80 11.44 -22.14
CA GLY A 352 -10.98 10.56 -22.02
C GLY A 352 -10.78 9.43 -21.01
N ASP A 353 -11.65 8.44 -21.04
CA ASP A 353 -11.51 7.19 -20.30
C ASP A 353 -11.08 6.07 -21.27
N PRO A 354 -10.07 5.37 -20.85
CA PRO A 354 -9.32 5.37 -19.63
C PRO A 354 -8.16 6.38 -19.63
N ALA A 355 -7.77 6.76 -18.42
CA ALA A 355 -6.78 7.82 -18.20
C ALA A 355 -5.32 7.35 -18.26
N LEU A 356 -5.05 6.04 -18.14
CA LEU A 356 -3.69 5.48 -18.12
C LEU A 356 -3.42 4.66 -19.37
N ASN A 357 -2.39 5.04 -20.11
CA ASN A 357 -1.83 4.28 -21.22
C ASN A 357 -0.52 3.60 -20.79
N VAL A 358 -0.26 2.37 -21.27
CA VAL A 358 1.00 1.65 -21.02
C VAL A 358 1.62 1.22 -22.34
N ILE A 359 2.88 1.54 -22.57
CA ILE A 359 3.64 1.24 -23.79
C ILE A 359 4.91 0.45 -23.50
#